data_3b322c882b6b4df6aad082c503a0bfb0
#
_entry.id   3b322c882b6b4df6aad082c503a0bfb0
#
_cell.length_a   1.000
_cell.length_b   1.000
_cell.length_c   1.000
_cell.angle_alpha   90.00
_cell.angle_beta   90.00
_cell.angle_gamma   90.00
#
_symmetry.space_group_name_H-M   'P 1'
#
loop_
_entity.id
_entity.type
_entity.pdbx_description
1 polymer ?
#
loop_
_entity_poly.entity_id
_entity_poly.type
_entity_poly.pdbx_seq_one_letter_code
_entity_poly.pdbx_strand_id
1 'polypeptide(L)'
;MTNETSDAPAATSRGGRASYGGAASLPRSTPPERGLDPAAVGRFLDAVQAREVELHSLMLVRHGSVVAEGWWAPYEPSGLHLLYSLSKSFTATAVGLAVEERRLSVDDLVTSFFPGRVPSDVHPYVAQLKVRDLLSMASGHHEDTLERVDRHDLVRSFLALPPEEEPGTWFTYNNGATLMLSAIVTKLTGERVLDYLRPRLLEPLGITDAYWQQIPDGDGGDPDLRHLDLGFSGLHLATESIAKFGQLFLSRGVWQGEQLVAEDWVRDASRVQVDNPREPEPDWRQGYGYQFWMGREGYRGDGAFGQFCIVLPDVDTVLALTSATENMQAILDCVWSELYPALQSEDGGTGEEASAELQARLGVLTLPLATGDHNAGIELPWLAASPTTGRQEGTTRIESIEEAADGWRLTLADEHATYAVGCGFQTWARSEVEVWPGARLQVAASGAWSDPTTFTAEVAMVQTPHRLTLTCDTATGSTTAQWNVAPLGPTSPSALAFRLADD
;
A
#
# COMPACT_ATOMS: atom_id res chain seq x y z
N MET A 1 -6.95 -62.12 26.86
CA MET A 1 -7.98 -61.13 26.50
C MET A 1 -7.62 -59.87 27.27
N THR A 2 -6.79 -59.07 26.71
CA THR A 2 -6.40 -57.75 27.26
C THR A 2 -6.48 -56.76 26.14
N ASN A 3 -7.42 -55.82 26.27
CA ASN A 3 -7.58 -54.65 25.41
C ASN A 3 -6.44 -53.65 25.69
N GLU A 4 -5.60 -53.41 24.72
CA GLU A 4 -4.71 -52.26 24.69
C GLU A 4 -5.41 -51.12 23.97
N THR A 5 -5.79 -50.09 24.71
CA THR A 5 -6.23 -48.81 24.18
C THR A 5 -5.00 -47.96 23.87
N SER A 6 -4.83 -47.61 22.60
CA SER A 6 -3.81 -46.70 22.10
C SER A 6 -4.17 -45.26 22.56
N ASP A 7 -3.39 -44.70 23.47
CA ASP A 7 -3.40 -43.30 23.82
C ASP A 7 -2.67 -42.47 22.73
N ALA A 8 -3.41 -41.64 22.03
CA ALA A 8 -2.84 -40.57 21.21
C ALA A 8 -2.41 -39.40 22.13
N PRO A 9 -1.25 -38.77 21.91
CA PRO A 9 -0.81 -37.67 22.76
C PRO A 9 -1.70 -36.45 22.53
N ALA A 10 -2.27 -35.94 23.62
CA ALA A 10 -3.03 -34.70 23.67
C ALA A 10 -2.18 -33.54 23.18
N ALA A 11 -2.73 -32.74 22.25
CA ALA A 11 -2.19 -31.48 21.83
C ALA A 11 -2.05 -30.56 23.05
N THR A 12 -0.83 -30.15 23.37
CA THR A 12 -0.55 -29.15 24.39
C THR A 12 -1.14 -27.82 23.93
N SER A 13 -2.23 -27.39 24.56
CA SER A 13 -2.75 -26.03 24.45
C SER A 13 -1.64 -25.08 24.92
N ARG A 14 -1.14 -24.22 24.00
CA ARG A 14 -0.28 -23.09 24.37
C ARG A 14 -1.03 -22.24 25.39
N GLY A 15 -0.37 -21.98 26.49
CA GLY A 15 -0.85 -21.21 27.63
C GLY A 15 -1.37 -19.83 27.24
N GLY A 16 -2.20 -19.29 28.14
CA GLY A 16 -2.99 -18.08 28.01
C GLY A 16 -2.26 -16.95 27.29
N ARG A 17 -2.97 -16.36 26.31
CA ARG A 17 -2.58 -15.13 25.63
C ARG A 17 -2.23 -14.08 26.68
N ALA A 18 -0.96 -13.63 26.68
CA ALA A 18 -0.62 -12.39 27.35
C ALA A 18 -1.52 -11.28 26.76
N SER A 19 -2.18 -10.52 27.64
CA SER A 19 -2.86 -9.30 27.22
C SER A 19 -1.77 -8.34 26.77
N TYR A 20 -1.64 -8.12 25.46
CA TYR A 20 -0.77 -7.09 24.92
C TYR A 20 -1.22 -5.75 25.50
N GLY A 21 -0.49 -5.27 26.51
CA GLY A 21 -0.73 -3.95 27.10
C GLY A 21 -0.55 -2.91 26.01
N GLY A 22 -1.50 -2.00 25.89
CA GLY A 22 -1.74 -0.99 24.88
C GLY A 22 -0.63 -0.81 23.86
N ALA A 23 -0.96 -1.01 22.61
CA ALA A 23 -0.08 -0.96 21.46
C ALA A 23 0.82 0.28 21.46
N ALA A 24 2.07 0.11 21.85
CA ALA A 24 3.01 1.24 21.91
C ALA A 24 3.37 1.69 20.50
N SER A 25 3.27 2.99 20.24
CA SER A 25 3.94 3.64 19.13
C SER A 25 5.44 3.32 19.18
N LEU A 26 6.11 3.33 18.03
CA LEU A 26 7.57 3.28 18.00
C LEU A 26 8.14 4.41 18.89
N PRO A 27 9.22 4.18 19.65
CA PRO A 27 9.84 5.24 20.42
C PRO A 27 10.38 6.35 19.50
N ARG A 28 10.33 7.60 19.94
CA ARG A 28 10.88 8.77 19.21
C ARG A 28 12.20 9.18 19.84
N SER A 29 13.11 9.63 18.99
CA SER A 29 14.42 10.16 19.38
C SER A 29 14.82 11.27 18.40
N THR A 30 15.84 12.03 18.72
CA THR A 30 16.39 12.98 17.75
C THR A 30 17.39 12.28 16.82
N PRO A 31 17.57 12.74 15.58
CA PRO A 31 18.56 12.16 14.68
C PRO A 31 19.97 12.07 15.29
N PRO A 32 20.53 13.12 15.94
CA PRO A 32 21.87 13.05 16.55
C PRO A 32 21.99 12.01 17.66
N GLU A 33 20.96 11.80 18.48
CA GLU A 33 20.97 10.76 19.52
C GLU A 33 21.08 9.34 18.95
N ARG A 34 20.78 9.20 17.67
CA ARG A 34 20.86 7.94 16.93
C ARG A 34 21.93 7.97 15.84
N GLY A 35 22.93 8.86 15.96
CA GLY A 35 24.07 8.91 15.07
C GLY A 35 23.72 9.32 13.63
N LEU A 36 22.72 10.17 13.43
CA LEU A 36 22.33 10.69 12.12
C LEU A 36 22.41 12.21 12.10
N ASP A 37 23.12 12.77 11.12
CA ASP A 37 23.10 14.20 10.84
C ASP A 37 21.70 14.64 10.35
N PRO A 38 20.98 15.52 11.08
CA PRO A 38 19.67 16.03 10.67
C PRO A 38 19.66 16.67 9.29
N ALA A 39 20.78 17.29 8.89
CA ALA A 39 20.91 17.92 7.59
C ALA A 39 20.81 16.90 6.42
N ALA A 40 21.13 15.62 6.66
CA ALA A 40 20.97 14.59 5.63
C ALA A 40 19.49 14.36 5.28
N VAL A 41 18.61 14.39 6.28
CA VAL A 41 17.16 14.31 6.04
C VAL A 41 16.68 15.56 5.29
N GLY A 42 17.19 16.74 5.66
CA GLY A 42 16.92 17.99 4.94
C GLY A 42 17.34 17.90 3.47
N ARG A 43 18.55 17.44 3.17
CA ARG A 43 19.04 17.25 1.80
C ARG A 43 18.22 16.22 1.02
N PHE A 44 17.79 15.13 1.66
CA PHE A 44 16.89 14.17 1.05
C PHE A 44 15.56 14.82 0.62
N LEU A 45 14.96 15.60 1.49
CA LEU A 45 13.71 16.33 1.16
C LEU A 45 13.92 17.31 0.01
N ASP A 46 15.07 18.04 -0.01
CA ASP A 46 15.41 18.95 -1.11
C ASP A 46 15.62 18.20 -2.43
N ALA A 47 16.31 17.06 -2.38
CA ALA A 47 16.58 16.23 -3.55
C ALA A 47 15.31 15.62 -4.15
N VAL A 48 14.37 15.19 -3.30
CA VAL A 48 13.05 14.68 -3.70
C VAL A 48 12.22 15.81 -4.34
N GLN A 49 12.19 16.99 -3.71
CA GLN A 49 11.48 18.15 -4.23
C GLN A 49 12.06 18.63 -5.57
N ALA A 50 13.39 18.65 -5.71
CA ALA A 50 14.07 19.04 -6.95
C ALA A 50 13.78 18.08 -8.13
N ARG A 51 13.34 16.86 -7.83
CA ARG A 51 12.90 15.87 -8.84
C ARG A 51 11.39 15.85 -9.05
N GLU A 52 10.68 16.83 -8.47
CA GLU A 52 9.22 16.96 -8.56
C GLU A 52 8.47 15.71 -8.09
N VAL A 53 9.03 14.97 -7.13
CA VAL A 53 8.38 13.80 -6.52
C VAL A 53 7.45 14.25 -5.41
N GLU A 54 6.18 13.89 -5.52
CA GLU A 54 5.14 14.16 -4.52
C GLU A 54 5.21 13.10 -3.41
N LEU A 55 5.66 13.48 -2.20
CA LEU A 55 5.57 12.66 -1.00
C LEU A 55 4.30 12.97 -0.22
N HIS A 56 3.72 11.94 0.41
CA HIS A 56 2.57 12.07 1.30
C HIS A 56 2.95 11.86 2.76
N SER A 57 3.88 10.96 3.02
CA SER A 57 4.39 10.71 4.37
C SER A 57 5.80 10.15 4.33
N LEU A 58 6.51 10.36 5.43
CA LEU A 58 7.85 9.83 5.67
C LEU A 58 7.96 9.43 7.14
N MET A 59 8.55 8.28 7.42
CA MET A 59 8.99 7.86 8.75
C MET A 59 10.32 7.13 8.65
N LEU A 60 11.36 7.70 9.25
CA LEU A 60 12.70 7.13 9.33
C LEU A 60 12.93 6.58 10.74
N VAL A 61 13.12 5.27 10.82
CA VAL A 61 13.40 4.54 12.06
C VAL A 61 14.87 4.13 12.06
N ARG A 62 15.62 4.51 13.08
CA ARG A 62 17.03 4.14 13.25
C ARG A 62 17.26 3.63 14.68
N HIS A 63 17.96 2.51 14.82
CA HIS A 63 18.20 1.86 16.11
C HIS A 63 16.91 1.71 16.93
N GLY A 64 15.83 1.27 16.25
CA GLY A 64 14.53 1.03 16.86
C GLY A 64 13.75 2.29 17.28
N SER A 65 14.20 3.49 16.93
CA SER A 65 13.51 4.75 17.26
C SER A 65 13.24 5.58 16.00
N VAL A 66 12.05 6.21 15.94
CA VAL A 66 11.74 7.19 14.90
C VAL A 66 12.59 8.42 15.12
N VAL A 67 13.39 8.78 14.12
CA VAL A 67 14.31 9.94 14.14
C VAL A 67 13.83 11.08 13.26
N ALA A 68 12.98 10.81 12.29
CA ALA A 68 12.30 11.82 11.48
C ALA A 68 10.94 11.27 11.03
N GLU A 69 9.93 12.12 11.09
CA GLU A 69 8.57 11.79 10.60
C GLU A 69 7.90 13.05 10.10
N GLY A 70 7.11 12.93 9.02
CA GLY A 70 6.38 14.05 8.43
C GLY A 70 5.26 13.59 7.51
N TRP A 71 4.22 14.40 7.44
CA TRP A 71 3.06 14.20 6.58
C TRP A 71 2.77 15.47 5.79
N TRP A 72 2.62 15.34 4.49
CA TRP A 72 2.20 16.44 3.64
C TRP A 72 0.68 16.61 3.73
N ALA A 73 0.22 17.69 4.38
CA ALA A 73 -1.22 17.96 4.40
C ALA A 73 -1.80 17.90 2.97
N PRO A 74 -2.95 17.23 2.75
CA PRO A 74 -3.94 16.79 3.72
C PRO A 74 -3.72 15.39 4.33
N TYR A 75 -2.61 14.73 4.07
CA TYR A 75 -2.30 13.45 4.72
C TYR A 75 -1.93 13.65 6.19
N GLU A 76 -2.18 12.64 7.04
CA GLU A 76 -2.02 12.74 8.48
C GLU A 76 -1.53 11.43 9.11
N PRO A 77 -0.98 11.46 10.34
CA PRO A 77 -0.40 10.28 10.99
C PRO A 77 -1.34 9.08 11.13
N SER A 78 -2.61 9.31 11.41
CA SER A 78 -3.63 8.27 11.58
C SER A 78 -4.28 7.83 10.27
N GLY A 79 -4.01 8.53 9.17
CA GLY A 79 -4.62 8.25 7.88
C GLY A 79 -4.16 6.91 7.32
N LEU A 80 -5.13 6.06 6.96
CA LEU A 80 -4.84 4.86 6.19
C LEU A 80 -4.50 5.26 4.75
N HIS A 81 -3.52 4.58 4.17
CA HIS A 81 -3.08 4.83 2.80
C HIS A 81 -2.97 3.53 2.02
N LEU A 82 -3.45 3.51 0.77
CA LEU A 82 -3.36 2.38 -0.14
C LEU A 82 -1.91 2.04 -0.42
N LEU A 83 -1.51 0.82 -0.08
CA LEU A 83 -0.13 0.36 -0.21
C LEU A 83 0.20 -0.23 -1.58
N TYR A 84 -0.80 -0.41 -2.44
CA TYR A 84 -0.59 -1.13 -3.70
C TYR A 84 0.18 -2.44 -3.48
N SER A 85 1.21 -2.69 -4.26
CA SER A 85 1.96 -3.95 -4.23
C SER A 85 2.78 -4.20 -2.96
N LEU A 86 3.00 -3.21 -2.09
CA LEU A 86 3.56 -3.45 -0.76
C LEU A 86 2.68 -4.43 0.06
N SER A 87 1.40 -4.56 -0.28
CA SER A 87 0.49 -5.59 0.24
C SER A 87 1.05 -7.01 0.10
N LYS A 88 1.82 -7.27 -0.97
CA LYS A 88 2.40 -8.59 -1.26
C LYS A 88 3.32 -9.09 -0.14
N SER A 89 4.09 -8.20 0.48
CA SER A 89 4.97 -8.54 1.60
C SER A 89 4.18 -9.02 2.82
N PHE A 90 2.99 -8.47 3.05
CA PHE A 90 2.07 -8.92 4.10
C PHE A 90 1.43 -10.27 3.75
N THR A 91 1.07 -10.49 2.48
CA THR A 91 0.57 -11.80 2.00
C THR A 91 1.64 -12.88 2.16
N ALA A 92 2.88 -12.60 1.80
CA ALA A 92 3.99 -13.53 2.04
C ALA A 92 4.18 -13.82 3.53
N THR A 93 4.04 -12.81 4.39
CA THR A 93 4.13 -12.99 5.85
C THR A 93 3.00 -13.91 6.36
N ALA A 94 1.79 -13.81 5.81
CA ALA A 94 0.70 -14.74 6.13
C ALA A 94 1.06 -16.19 5.73
N VAL A 95 1.67 -16.38 4.56
CA VAL A 95 2.19 -17.70 4.14
C VAL A 95 3.25 -18.18 5.13
N GLY A 96 4.18 -17.31 5.56
CA GLY A 96 5.22 -17.66 6.54
C GLY A 96 4.66 -18.12 7.88
N LEU A 97 3.64 -17.44 8.38
CA LEU A 97 2.92 -17.84 9.58
C LEU A 97 2.22 -19.21 9.42
N ALA A 98 1.63 -19.46 8.25
CA ALA A 98 1.01 -20.75 7.95
C ALA A 98 2.05 -21.88 7.84
N VAL A 99 3.27 -21.58 7.35
CA VAL A 99 4.40 -22.52 7.37
C VAL A 99 4.83 -22.83 8.81
N GLU A 100 4.97 -21.82 9.65
CA GLU A 100 5.31 -22.00 11.08
C GLU A 100 4.23 -22.82 11.82
N GLU A 101 2.97 -22.60 11.51
CA GLU A 101 1.84 -23.40 12.00
C GLU A 101 1.76 -24.81 11.39
N ARG A 102 2.67 -25.16 10.48
CA ARG A 102 2.72 -26.44 9.77
C ARG A 102 1.45 -26.75 8.97
N ARG A 103 0.79 -25.73 8.45
CA ARG A 103 -0.38 -25.87 7.59
C ARG A 103 -0.01 -26.10 6.14
N LEU A 104 1.17 -25.63 5.74
CA LEU A 104 1.74 -25.83 4.42
C LEU A 104 3.27 -25.82 4.47
N SER A 105 3.89 -26.29 3.38
CA SER A 105 5.31 -26.14 3.08
C SER A 105 5.48 -25.30 1.82
N VAL A 106 6.56 -24.52 1.71
CA VAL A 106 6.88 -23.83 0.46
C VAL A 106 7.15 -24.79 -0.71
N ASP A 107 7.41 -26.08 -0.41
CA ASP A 107 7.58 -27.14 -1.39
C ASP A 107 6.28 -27.85 -1.81
N ASP A 108 5.16 -27.53 -1.18
CA ASP A 108 3.87 -28.12 -1.55
C ASP A 108 3.45 -27.66 -2.94
N LEU A 109 2.83 -28.58 -3.68
CA LEU A 109 2.31 -28.28 -5.01
C LEU A 109 1.07 -27.40 -4.90
N VAL A 110 1.01 -26.34 -5.69
CA VAL A 110 -0.15 -25.42 -5.73
C VAL A 110 -1.44 -26.16 -6.05
N THR A 111 -1.38 -27.14 -6.93
CA THR A 111 -2.53 -27.99 -7.31
C THR A 111 -3.11 -28.80 -6.16
N SER A 112 -2.31 -29.11 -5.12
CA SER A 112 -2.77 -29.91 -3.97
C SER A 112 -3.78 -29.16 -3.09
N PHE A 113 -3.79 -27.84 -3.11
CA PHE A 113 -4.75 -27.02 -2.34
C PHE A 113 -6.12 -26.94 -3.00
N PHE A 114 -6.19 -27.19 -4.31
CA PHE A 114 -7.40 -27.02 -5.11
C PHE A 114 -7.72 -28.24 -5.99
N PRO A 115 -7.79 -29.47 -5.43
CA PRO A 115 -7.89 -30.69 -6.26
C PRO A 115 -9.13 -30.70 -7.16
N GLY A 116 -10.23 -30.08 -6.72
CA GLY A 116 -11.47 -29.96 -7.51
C GLY A 116 -11.44 -28.89 -8.62
N ARG A 117 -10.35 -28.09 -8.69
CA ARG A 117 -10.20 -26.98 -9.66
C ARG A 117 -9.11 -27.25 -10.68
N VAL A 118 -8.32 -28.32 -10.53
CA VAL A 118 -7.26 -28.68 -11.47
C VAL A 118 -7.91 -29.16 -12.78
N PRO A 119 -7.56 -28.57 -13.93
CA PRO A 119 -8.02 -29.07 -15.23
C PRO A 119 -7.57 -30.50 -15.48
N SER A 120 -8.38 -31.29 -16.21
CA SER A 120 -8.03 -32.69 -16.54
C SER A 120 -6.81 -32.80 -17.46
N ASP A 121 -6.50 -31.72 -18.20
CA ASP A 121 -5.40 -31.56 -19.13
C ASP A 121 -4.37 -30.53 -18.63
N VAL A 122 -4.22 -30.44 -17.29
CA VAL A 122 -3.27 -29.51 -16.66
C VAL A 122 -1.88 -29.61 -17.27
N HIS A 123 -1.28 -28.44 -17.58
CA HIS A 123 0.06 -28.39 -18.14
C HIS A 123 1.09 -28.99 -17.17
N PRO A 124 2.11 -29.76 -17.65
CA PRO A 124 3.11 -30.40 -16.79
C PRO A 124 3.85 -29.45 -15.85
N TYR A 125 4.11 -28.20 -16.26
CA TYR A 125 4.71 -27.18 -15.43
C TYR A 125 3.78 -26.70 -14.31
N VAL A 126 2.48 -26.51 -14.59
CA VAL A 126 1.49 -26.19 -13.54
C VAL A 126 1.38 -27.34 -12.53
N ALA A 127 1.45 -28.60 -12.98
CA ALA A 127 1.42 -29.76 -12.10
C ALA A 127 2.65 -29.85 -11.16
N GLN A 128 3.74 -29.15 -11.47
CA GLN A 128 4.98 -29.10 -10.67
C GLN A 128 5.12 -27.77 -9.90
N LEU A 129 4.23 -26.80 -10.15
CA LEU A 129 4.29 -25.47 -9.54
C LEU A 129 4.17 -25.58 -8.02
N LYS A 130 5.13 -25.00 -7.31
CA LYS A 130 5.19 -24.99 -5.83
C LYS A 130 4.83 -23.63 -5.27
N VAL A 131 4.50 -23.59 -4.01
CA VAL A 131 4.22 -22.33 -3.28
C VAL A 131 5.41 -21.37 -3.36
N ARG A 132 6.65 -21.87 -3.26
CA ARG A 132 7.85 -21.03 -3.40
C ARG A 132 7.97 -20.34 -4.74
N ASP A 133 7.47 -20.94 -5.82
CA ASP A 133 7.53 -20.38 -7.16
C ASP A 133 6.55 -19.19 -7.31
N LEU A 134 5.41 -19.26 -6.61
CA LEU A 134 4.50 -18.14 -6.48
C LEU A 134 5.10 -17.00 -5.63
N LEU A 135 5.71 -17.35 -4.48
CA LEU A 135 6.35 -16.40 -3.56
C LEU A 135 7.48 -15.63 -4.23
N SER A 136 8.30 -16.31 -5.03
CA SER A 136 9.45 -15.71 -5.71
C SER A 136 9.13 -15.09 -7.07
N MET A 137 7.85 -15.02 -7.49
CA MET A 137 7.46 -14.52 -8.82
C MET A 137 8.08 -15.31 -9.97
N ALA A 138 8.31 -16.61 -9.74
CA ALA A 138 8.95 -17.52 -10.71
C ALA A 138 7.99 -18.63 -11.15
N SER A 139 6.73 -18.28 -11.41
CA SER A 139 5.70 -19.25 -11.85
C SER A 139 5.92 -19.80 -13.27
N GLY A 140 6.90 -19.23 -14.01
CA GLY A 140 7.24 -19.65 -15.37
C GLY A 140 6.44 -18.94 -16.47
N HIS A 141 5.52 -18.06 -16.14
CA HIS A 141 4.80 -17.23 -17.12
C HIS A 141 5.66 -16.04 -17.54
N HIS A 142 5.55 -15.64 -18.82
CA HIS A 142 6.25 -14.46 -19.34
C HIS A 142 5.53 -13.14 -19.08
N GLU A 143 4.25 -13.19 -18.69
CA GLU A 143 3.40 -12.02 -18.44
C GLU A 143 2.62 -12.18 -17.15
N ASP A 144 2.13 -11.05 -16.60
CA ASP A 144 1.20 -11.08 -15.46
C ASP A 144 -0.07 -11.87 -15.83
N THR A 145 -0.38 -12.89 -15.03
CA THR A 145 -1.52 -13.75 -15.30
C THR A 145 -2.86 -13.11 -14.88
N LEU A 146 -2.86 -12.03 -14.09
CA LEU A 146 -4.08 -11.43 -13.54
C LEU A 146 -5.06 -10.97 -14.62
N GLU A 147 -4.55 -10.43 -15.73
CA GLU A 147 -5.37 -9.97 -16.85
C GLU A 147 -5.85 -11.11 -17.78
N ARG A 148 -5.26 -12.29 -17.60
CA ARG A 148 -5.53 -13.49 -18.43
C ARG A 148 -6.51 -14.46 -17.76
N VAL A 149 -6.79 -14.28 -16.45
CA VAL A 149 -7.69 -15.16 -15.68
C VAL A 149 -9.14 -14.69 -15.77
N ASP A 150 -10.06 -15.66 -15.77
CA ASP A 150 -11.48 -15.37 -15.60
C ASP A 150 -11.77 -14.94 -14.16
N ARG A 151 -12.30 -13.75 -13.99
CA ARG A 151 -12.63 -13.17 -12.68
C ARG A 151 -13.72 -13.93 -11.91
N HIS A 152 -14.47 -14.78 -12.58
CA HIS A 152 -15.52 -15.61 -11.96
C HIS A 152 -15.02 -17.00 -11.54
N ASP A 153 -13.79 -17.38 -11.93
CA ASP A 153 -13.17 -18.66 -11.60
C ASP A 153 -11.63 -18.50 -11.60
N LEU A 154 -11.14 -17.65 -10.69
CA LEU A 154 -9.75 -17.20 -10.65
C LEU A 154 -8.76 -18.35 -10.49
N VAL A 155 -9.01 -19.23 -9.51
CA VAL A 155 -8.12 -20.35 -9.20
C VAL A 155 -8.06 -21.32 -10.38
N ARG A 156 -9.22 -21.73 -10.91
CA ARG A 156 -9.23 -22.66 -12.03
C ARG A 156 -8.59 -22.10 -13.27
N SER A 157 -8.88 -20.84 -13.60
CA SER A 157 -8.31 -20.21 -14.79
C SER A 157 -6.80 -19.98 -14.65
N PHE A 158 -6.29 -19.65 -13.46
CA PHE A 158 -4.85 -19.63 -13.22
C PHE A 158 -4.22 -21.01 -13.45
N LEU A 159 -4.82 -22.07 -12.88
CA LEU A 159 -4.32 -23.45 -13.07
C LEU A 159 -4.47 -23.97 -14.50
N ALA A 160 -5.28 -23.33 -15.32
CA ALA A 160 -5.44 -23.66 -16.75
C ALA A 160 -4.46 -22.91 -17.66
N LEU A 161 -3.77 -21.85 -17.17
CA LEU A 161 -2.80 -21.11 -17.96
C LEU A 161 -1.48 -21.88 -18.04
N PRO A 162 -1.01 -22.24 -19.24
CA PRO A 162 0.28 -22.88 -19.41
C PRO A 162 1.41 -21.86 -19.22
N PRO A 163 2.37 -22.10 -18.33
CA PRO A 163 3.59 -21.31 -18.28
C PRO A 163 4.49 -21.62 -19.49
N GLU A 164 5.26 -20.64 -19.91
CA GLU A 164 6.19 -20.76 -21.03
C GLU A 164 7.53 -21.40 -20.59
N GLU A 165 7.88 -21.25 -19.29
CA GLU A 165 9.13 -21.74 -18.71
C GLU A 165 8.87 -22.69 -17.53
N GLU A 166 9.89 -23.44 -17.15
CA GLU A 166 9.85 -24.28 -15.96
C GLU A 166 9.71 -23.40 -14.68
N PRO A 167 8.80 -23.74 -13.73
CA PRO A 167 8.69 -23.01 -12.47
C PRO A 167 10.03 -22.91 -11.72
N GLY A 168 10.29 -21.75 -11.16
CA GLY A 168 11.54 -21.45 -10.44
C GLY A 168 12.68 -20.94 -11.32
N THR A 169 12.53 -20.86 -12.66
CA THR A 169 13.62 -20.51 -13.56
C THR A 169 13.51 -19.13 -14.23
N TRP A 170 12.29 -18.57 -14.24
CA TRP A 170 12.01 -17.31 -14.92
C TRP A 170 11.24 -16.36 -14.02
N PHE A 171 11.83 -15.19 -13.75
CA PHE A 171 11.16 -14.12 -13.04
C PHE A 171 10.20 -13.37 -13.96
N THR A 172 8.97 -13.21 -13.48
CA THR A 172 7.97 -12.27 -14.03
C THR A 172 7.16 -11.72 -12.87
N TYR A 173 7.11 -10.40 -12.74
CA TYR A 173 6.26 -9.77 -11.73
C TYR A 173 4.79 -10.08 -12.03
N ASN A 174 4.16 -10.91 -11.18
CA ASN A 174 2.90 -11.58 -11.49
C ASN A 174 1.90 -11.43 -10.33
N ASN A 175 0.90 -10.55 -10.51
CA ASN A 175 -0.16 -10.32 -9.53
C ASN A 175 -1.03 -11.57 -9.31
N GLY A 176 -1.29 -12.35 -10.38
CA GLY A 176 -2.04 -13.60 -10.27
C GLY A 176 -1.35 -14.63 -9.38
N ALA A 177 0.00 -14.67 -9.37
CA ALA A 177 0.74 -15.55 -8.46
C ALA A 177 0.49 -15.19 -6.99
N THR A 178 0.46 -13.89 -6.64
CA THR A 178 0.17 -13.47 -5.27
C THR A 178 -1.30 -13.65 -4.90
N LEU A 179 -2.22 -13.45 -5.85
CA LEU A 179 -3.63 -13.78 -5.65
C LEU A 179 -3.80 -15.26 -5.29
N MET A 180 -3.08 -16.17 -5.95
CA MET A 180 -3.07 -17.58 -5.61
C MET A 180 -2.54 -17.84 -4.20
N LEU A 181 -1.54 -17.08 -3.72
CA LEU A 181 -1.08 -17.16 -2.32
C LEU A 181 -2.19 -16.74 -1.34
N SER A 182 -2.90 -15.66 -1.63
CA SER A 182 -4.08 -15.24 -0.85
C SER A 182 -5.15 -16.33 -0.81
N ALA A 183 -5.46 -16.94 -1.95
CA ALA A 183 -6.41 -18.04 -2.06
C ALA A 183 -5.96 -19.28 -1.26
N ILE A 184 -4.67 -19.64 -1.30
CA ILE A 184 -4.11 -20.76 -0.53
C ILE A 184 -4.25 -20.52 0.97
N VAL A 185 -3.88 -19.31 1.46
CA VAL A 185 -4.03 -18.97 2.89
C VAL A 185 -5.49 -19.05 3.31
N THR A 186 -6.39 -18.44 2.53
CA THR A 186 -7.83 -18.45 2.82
C THR A 186 -8.40 -19.85 2.83
N LYS A 187 -8.03 -20.68 1.85
CA LYS A 187 -8.47 -22.09 1.75
C LYS A 187 -8.03 -22.94 2.94
N LEU A 188 -6.79 -22.75 3.39
CA LEU A 188 -6.22 -23.56 4.49
C LEU A 188 -6.73 -23.12 5.87
N THR A 189 -7.02 -21.85 6.04
CA THR A 189 -7.35 -21.29 7.35
C THR A 189 -8.83 -21.10 7.57
N GLY A 190 -9.60 -20.95 6.48
CA GLY A 190 -11.00 -20.53 6.52
C GLY A 190 -11.15 -19.04 6.85
N GLU A 191 -10.04 -18.30 6.92
CA GLU A 191 -9.98 -16.87 7.23
C GLU A 191 -9.42 -16.12 6.01
N ARG A 192 -9.93 -14.94 5.67
CA ARG A 192 -9.26 -14.08 4.69
C ARG A 192 -7.90 -13.61 5.24
N VAL A 193 -6.97 -13.20 4.36
CA VAL A 193 -5.60 -12.87 4.76
C VAL A 193 -5.55 -11.82 5.86
N LEU A 194 -6.35 -10.75 5.77
CA LEU A 194 -6.38 -9.71 6.81
C LEU A 194 -6.79 -10.26 8.18
N ASP A 195 -7.83 -11.09 8.23
CA ASP A 195 -8.35 -11.64 9.48
C ASP A 195 -7.37 -12.66 10.07
N TYR A 196 -6.70 -13.43 9.22
CA TYR A 196 -5.64 -14.35 9.63
C TYR A 196 -4.42 -13.62 10.22
N LEU A 197 -4.02 -12.49 9.61
CA LEU A 197 -2.92 -11.66 10.09
C LEU A 197 -3.27 -10.88 11.36
N ARG A 198 -4.54 -10.50 11.57
CA ARG A 198 -4.94 -9.63 12.65
C ARG A 198 -4.43 -10.08 14.02
N PRO A 199 -4.76 -11.29 14.54
CA PRO A 199 -4.30 -11.73 15.86
C PRO A 199 -2.84 -12.20 15.88
N ARG A 200 -2.22 -12.48 14.73
CA ARG A 200 -0.89 -13.08 14.62
C ARG A 200 0.21 -12.05 14.40
N LEU A 201 -0.12 -10.98 13.72
CA LEU A 201 0.83 -9.95 13.30
C LEU A 201 0.36 -8.53 13.67
N LEU A 202 -0.85 -8.14 13.24
CA LEU A 202 -1.28 -6.75 13.32
C LEU A 202 -1.51 -6.31 14.76
N GLU A 203 -2.32 -7.03 15.54
CA GLU A 203 -2.57 -6.72 16.95
C GLU A 203 -1.28 -6.74 17.80
N PRO A 204 -0.38 -7.74 17.68
CA PRO A 204 0.91 -7.70 18.37
C PRO A 204 1.78 -6.50 18.01
N LEU A 205 1.77 -6.05 16.75
CA LEU A 205 2.43 -4.82 16.32
C LEU A 205 1.68 -3.55 16.76
N GLY A 206 0.48 -3.68 17.33
CA GLY A 206 -0.38 -2.57 17.67
C GLY A 206 -0.95 -1.84 16.47
N ILE A 207 -1.22 -2.57 15.42
CA ILE A 207 -1.91 -2.10 14.22
C ILE A 207 -3.39 -2.45 14.38
N THR A 208 -4.19 -1.48 14.82
CA THR A 208 -5.63 -1.66 15.06
C THR A 208 -6.45 -1.37 13.83
N ASP A 209 -6.02 -0.36 13.07
CA ASP A 209 -6.71 0.10 11.87
C ASP A 209 -6.01 -0.45 10.63
N ALA A 210 -6.70 -1.29 9.89
CA ALA A 210 -6.26 -1.87 8.64
C ALA A 210 -7.48 -2.24 7.80
N TYR A 211 -7.40 -1.95 6.51
CA TYR A 211 -8.40 -2.33 5.53
C TYR A 211 -7.72 -3.06 4.36
N TRP A 212 -8.33 -4.11 3.86
CA TRP A 212 -7.87 -4.81 2.66
C TRP A 212 -9.01 -4.98 1.67
N GLN A 213 -8.80 -4.52 0.45
CA GLN A 213 -9.77 -4.69 -0.63
C GLN A 213 -9.95 -6.18 -0.94
N GLN A 214 -11.20 -6.57 -1.06
CA GLN A 214 -11.58 -7.92 -1.44
C GLN A 214 -11.91 -7.99 -2.94
N ILE A 215 -11.83 -9.19 -3.48
CA ILE A 215 -12.41 -9.50 -4.79
C ILE A 215 -13.93 -9.49 -4.62
N PRO A 216 -14.66 -8.68 -5.40
CA PRO A 216 -16.11 -8.71 -5.39
C PRO A 216 -16.63 -10.14 -5.68
N ASP A 217 -17.51 -10.65 -4.81
CA ASP A 217 -18.07 -12.00 -4.88
C ASP A 217 -17.03 -13.16 -4.73
N GLY A 218 -15.77 -12.82 -4.41
CA GLY A 218 -14.69 -13.78 -4.23
C GLY A 218 -14.38 -14.58 -5.50
N ASP A 219 -13.84 -15.80 -5.34
CA ASP A 219 -13.78 -16.78 -6.44
C ASP A 219 -15.12 -17.49 -6.54
N GLY A 220 -15.99 -17.04 -7.43
CA GLY A 220 -17.37 -17.52 -7.60
C GLY A 220 -17.54 -19.01 -7.82
N GLY A 221 -16.45 -19.73 -8.11
CA GLY A 221 -16.42 -21.17 -8.24
C GLY A 221 -16.12 -21.95 -6.95
N ASP A 222 -15.60 -21.28 -5.88
CA ASP A 222 -15.26 -21.94 -4.62
C ASP A 222 -15.93 -21.23 -3.43
N PRO A 223 -16.89 -21.87 -2.74
CA PRO A 223 -17.58 -21.26 -1.60
C PRO A 223 -16.64 -20.91 -0.42
N ASP A 224 -15.47 -21.55 -0.31
CA ASP A 224 -14.49 -21.25 0.73
C ASP A 224 -13.69 -19.97 0.42
N LEU A 225 -13.78 -19.45 -0.81
CA LEU A 225 -13.09 -18.25 -1.29
C LEU A 225 -14.04 -17.06 -1.54
N ARG A 226 -15.24 -17.04 -0.94
CA ARG A 226 -16.20 -15.93 -1.09
C ARG A 226 -15.65 -14.60 -0.58
N HIS A 227 -14.82 -14.63 0.44
CA HIS A 227 -14.19 -13.48 1.06
C HIS A 227 -12.69 -13.58 0.82
N LEU A 228 -12.26 -13.17 -0.37
CA LEU A 228 -10.87 -13.25 -0.78
C LEU A 228 -10.27 -11.85 -0.87
N ASP A 229 -9.26 -11.60 -0.05
CA ASP A 229 -8.46 -10.38 -0.19
C ASP A 229 -7.66 -10.43 -1.49
N LEU A 230 -7.47 -9.28 -2.15
CA LEU A 230 -6.66 -9.19 -3.37
C LEU A 230 -5.27 -9.80 -3.21
N GLY A 231 -4.68 -9.69 -2.01
CA GLY A 231 -3.37 -10.21 -1.68
C GLY A 231 -2.23 -9.47 -2.37
N PHE A 232 -2.31 -9.24 -3.66
CA PHE A 232 -1.28 -8.55 -4.45
C PHE A 232 -1.33 -7.02 -4.33
N SER A 233 -2.43 -6.47 -3.84
CA SER A 233 -2.71 -5.03 -3.70
C SER A 233 -3.83 -4.84 -2.67
N GLY A 234 -4.22 -3.60 -2.42
CA GLY A 234 -5.46 -3.27 -1.72
C GLY A 234 -5.35 -3.18 -0.20
N LEU A 235 -4.21 -3.47 0.41
CA LEU A 235 -3.98 -3.21 1.83
C LEU A 235 -3.80 -1.71 2.07
N HIS A 236 -4.49 -1.20 3.09
CA HIS A 236 -4.38 0.19 3.55
C HIS A 236 -3.90 0.20 4.99
N LEU A 237 -2.82 0.92 5.24
CA LEU A 237 -2.21 1.08 6.56
C LEU A 237 -1.73 2.52 6.75
N ALA A 238 -1.60 2.94 8.01
CA ALA A 238 -0.89 4.15 8.38
C ALA A 238 0.63 3.97 8.20
N THR A 239 1.37 5.07 8.00
CA THR A 239 2.82 5.05 7.78
C THR A 239 3.59 4.40 8.92
N GLU A 240 3.18 4.64 10.17
CA GLU A 240 3.82 3.98 11.32
C GLU A 240 3.61 2.45 11.30
N SER A 241 2.50 1.98 10.76
CA SER A 241 2.26 0.54 10.59
C SER A 241 3.22 -0.09 9.58
N ILE A 242 3.54 0.63 8.50
CA ILE A 242 4.57 0.21 7.53
C ILE A 242 5.95 0.16 8.22
N ALA A 243 6.28 1.20 9.01
CA ALA A 243 7.54 1.28 9.73
C ALA A 243 7.69 0.17 10.78
N LYS A 244 6.62 -0.17 11.51
CA LYS A 244 6.59 -1.30 12.46
C LYS A 244 6.81 -2.64 11.77
N PHE A 245 6.20 -2.84 10.60
CA PHE A 245 6.41 -4.03 9.79
C PHE A 245 7.87 -4.13 9.33
N GLY A 246 8.44 -3.05 8.82
CA GLY A 246 9.87 -3.00 8.47
C GLY A 246 10.79 -3.26 9.66
N GLN A 247 10.50 -2.67 10.84
CA GLN A 247 11.26 -2.90 12.07
C GLN A 247 11.18 -4.35 12.54
N LEU A 248 10.03 -5.02 12.40
CA LEU A 248 9.89 -6.44 12.68
C LEU A 248 10.84 -7.27 11.80
N PHE A 249 10.90 -6.98 10.50
CA PHE A 249 11.80 -7.67 9.57
C PHE A 249 13.27 -7.34 9.85
N LEU A 250 13.60 -6.08 10.14
CA LEU A 250 14.94 -5.67 10.57
C LEU A 250 15.39 -6.42 11.83
N SER A 251 14.48 -6.64 12.78
CA SER A 251 14.69 -7.39 14.02
C SER A 251 14.53 -8.91 13.85
N ARG A 252 14.63 -9.42 12.63
CA ARG A 252 14.54 -10.87 12.31
C ARG A 252 13.28 -11.53 12.85
N GLY A 253 12.16 -10.82 12.81
CA GLY A 253 10.85 -11.32 13.23
C GLY A 253 10.57 -11.19 14.73
N VAL A 254 11.47 -10.58 15.49
CA VAL A 254 11.30 -10.32 16.93
C VAL A 254 10.62 -8.96 17.14
N TRP A 255 9.58 -8.92 17.94
CA TRP A 255 8.90 -7.70 18.37
C TRP A 255 8.67 -7.71 19.87
N GLN A 256 9.19 -6.69 20.58
CA GLN A 256 9.09 -6.57 22.05
C GLN A 256 9.54 -7.84 22.81
N GLY A 257 10.55 -8.54 22.29
CA GLY A 257 11.10 -9.75 22.87
C GLY A 257 10.36 -11.05 22.50
N GLU A 258 9.30 -10.97 21.72
CA GLU A 258 8.56 -12.13 21.22
C GLU A 258 8.86 -12.39 19.73
N GLN A 259 9.03 -13.65 19.33
CA GLN A 259 9.18 -14.05 17.94
C GLN A 259 7.79 -14.10 17.31
N LEU A 260 7.42 -13.10 16.52
CA LEU A 260 6.14 -13.04 15.82
C LEU A 260 6.19 -13.75 14.46
N VAL A 261 7.32 -13.65 13.77
CA VAL A 261 7.59 -14.31 12.49
C VAL A 261 8.90 -15.06 12.62
N ALA A 262 8.95 -16.33 12.24
CA ALA A 262 10.14 -17.14 12.37
C ALA A 262 11.37 -16.50 11.71
N GLU A 263 12.54 -16.51 12.39
CA GLU A 263 13.78 -15.92 11.86
C GLU A 263 14.16 -16.53 10.50
N ASP A 264 13.99 -17.86 10.36
CA ASP A 264 14.25 -18.56 9.11
C ASP A 264 13.36 -18.04 7.96
N TRP A 265 12.09 -17.72 8.26
CA TRP A 265 11.21 -17.12 7.27
C TRP A 265 11.68 -15.73 6.85
N VAL A 266 12.02 -14.86 7.82
CA VAL A 266 12.53 -13.51 7.53
C VAL A 266 13.78 -13.59 6.66
N ARG A 267 14.72 -14.46 7.02
CA ARG A 267 15.95 -14.69 6.24
C ARG A 267 15.65 -15.16 4.82
N ASP A 268 14.73 -16.11 4.66
CA ASP A 268 14.41 -16.68 3.35
C ASP A 268 13.60 -15.69 2.49
N ALA A 269 12.71 -14.92 3.09
CA ALA A 269 11.94 -13.90 2.38
C ALA A 269 12.79 -12.71 1.91
N SER A 270 13.85 -12.36 2.65
CA SER A 270 14.70 -11.20 2.40
C SER A 270 16.05 -11.52 1.76
N ARG A 271 16.14 -12.62 1.03
CA ARG A 271 17.30 -12.97 0.19
C ARG A 271 16.88 -13.30 -1.23
N VAL A 272 17.81 -13.25 -2.15
CA VAL A 272 17.55 -13.64 -3.55
C VAL A 272 17.05 -15.08 -3.61
N GLN A 273 15.87 -15.28 -4.17
CA GLN A 273 15.28 -16.57 -4.52
C GLN A 273 15.31 -16.79 -6.03
N VAL A 274 15.22 -15.69 -6.82
CA VAL A 274 15.31 -15.69 -8.27
C VAL A 274 16.02 -14.43 -8.75
N ASP A 275 16.85 -14.56 -9.76
CA ASP A 275 17.48 -13.42 -10.42
C ASP A 275 16.51 -12.76 -11.42
N ASN A 276 16.56 -11.42 -11.49
CA ASN A 276 15.66 -10.62 -12.33
C ASN A 276 16.36 -9.54 -13.18
N PRO A 277 17.41 -9.92 -13.95
CA PRO A 277 18.26 -8.96 -14.67
C PRO A 277 17.55 -8.19 -15.80
N ARG A 278 16.31 -8.55 -16.14
CA ARG A 278 15.53 -7.94 -17.24
C ARG A 278 14.72 -6.74 -16.79
N GLU A 279 14.59 -6.52 -15.48
CA GLU A 279 13.89 -5.35 -14.98
C GLU A 279 14.52 -4.05 -15.51
N PRO A 280 13.73 -3.04 -15.89
CA PRO A 280 14.26 -1.86 -16.55
C PRO A 280 15.13 -1.00 -15.64
N GLU A 281 14.72 -0.87 -14.38
CA GLU A 281 15.36 0.04 -13.43
C GLU A 281 16.41 -0.67 -12.56
N PRO A 282 17.53 0.00 -12.22
CA PRO A 282 18.65 -0.63 -11.55
C PRO A 282 18.31 -1.18 -10.16
N ASP A 283 17.43 -0.53 -9.40
CA ASP A 283 17.04 -1.00 -8.07
C ASP A 283 16.02 -2.15 -8.11
N TRP A 284 15.46 -2.46 -9.27
CA TRP A 284 14.62 -3.65 -9.49
C TRP A 284 15.39 -4.84 -10.08
N ARG A 285 16.70 -4.71 -10.41
CA ARG A 285 17.55 -5.78 -10.96
C ARG A 285 18.40 -6.51 -9.93
N GLN A 286 18.14 -6.31 -8.65
CA GLN A 286 18.98 -6.87 -7.58
C GLN A 286 18.54 -8.28 -7.13
N GLY A 287 17.57 -8.87 -7.82
CA GLY A 287 16.94 -10.12 -7.45
C GLY A 287 15.63 -9.94 -6.68
N TYR A 288 14.90 -11.02 -6.48
CA TYR A 288 13.62 -11.04 -5.78
C TYR A 288 13.58 -12.17 -4.76
N GLY A 289 13.06 -11.86 -3.57
CA GLY A 289 12.87 -12.81 -2.47
C GLY A 289 11.45 -13.39 -2.46
N TYR A 290 10.92 -13.67 -1.28
CA TYR A 290 9.50 -14.02 -1.12
C TYR A 290 8.67 -12.77 -0.93
N GLN A 291 8.24 -12.17 -2.06
CA GLN A 291 7.46 -10.92 -2.15
C GLN A 291 8.20 -9.71 -1.56
N PHE A 292 9.52 -9.69 -1.67
CA PHE A 292 10.40 -8.57 -1.39
C PHE A 292 11.38 -8.37 -2.56
N TRP A 293 11.57 -7.14 -2.96
CA TRP A 293 12.63 -6.73 -3.87
C TRP A 293 13.95 -6.65 -3.11
N MET A 294 15.01 -7.21 -3.66
CA MET A 294 16.34 -6.93 -3.16
C MET A 294 16.77 -5.53 -3.59
N GLY A 295 17.47 -4.81 -2.69
CA GLY A 295 18.05 -3.51 -2.96
C GLY A 295 19.53 -3.57 -3.27
N ARG A 296 20.13 -2.42 -3.64
CA ARG A 296 21.60 -2.28 -3.64
C ARG A 296 22.17 -2.57 -2.26
N GLU A 297 21.43 -2.10 -1.27
CA GLU A 297 21.67 -2.34 0.16
C GLU A 297 20.34 -2.78 0.78
N GLY A 298 20.34 -3.93 1.45
CA GLY A 298 19.17 -4.45 2.10
C GLY A 298 18.07 -4.94 1.13
N TYR A 299 16.82 -4.74 1.52
CA TYR A 299 15.64 -5.20 0.78
C TYR A 299 14.45 -4.29 1.06
N ARG A 300 13.42 -4.44 0.26
CA ARG A 300 12.21 -3.64 0.44
C ARG A 300 10.94 -4.34 0.00
N GLY A 301 9.80 -3.99 0.62
CA GLY A 301 8.48 -4.08 0.02
C GLY A 301 8.18 -2.75 -0.67
N ASP A 302 7.62 -2.80 -1.88
CA ASP A 302 7.21 -1.60 -2.58
C ASP A 302 5.85 -1.74 -3.26
N GLY A 303 5.21 -0.61 -3.49
CA GLY A 303 3.95 -0.49 -4.19
C GLY A 303 3.98 0.63 -5.21
N ALA A 304 3.13 0.52 -6.21
CA ALA A 304 2.99 1.50 -7.28
C ALA A 304 2.93 2.92 -6.72
N PHE A 305 3.50 3.85 -7.47
CA PHE A 305 3.57 5.26 -7.13
C PHE A 305 4.45 5.59 -5.92
N GLY A 306 5.30 4.63 -5.45
CA GLY A 306 6.30 4.86 -4.43
C GLY A 306 5.80 4.67 -2.99
N GLN A 307 5.03 3.62 -2.74
CA GLN A 307 4.72 3.15 -1.39
C GLN A 307 5.87 2.24 -0.95
N PHE A 308 6.73 2.68 -0.03
CA PHE A 308 7.95 1.95 0.32
C PHE A 308 8.03 1.55 1.79
N CYS A 309 8.50 0.32 2.00
CA CYS A 309 9.05 -0.17 3.26
C CYS A 309 10.49 -0.65 2.98
N ILE A 310 11.47 0.24 3.12
CA ILE A 310 12.88 -0.05 2.85
C ILE A 310 13.54 -0.48 4.16
N VAL A 311 14.18 -1.65 4.16
CA VAL A 311 14.87 -2.23 5.32
C VAL A 311 16.35 -2.31 5.01
N LEU A 312 17.18 -1.65 5.83
CA LEU A 312 18.62 -1.50 5.66
C LEU A 312 19.36 -2.12 6.87
N PRO A 313 19.60 -3.44 6.88
CA PRO A 313 20.16 -4.14 8.05
C PRO A 313 21.55 -3.64 8.45
N ASP A 314 22.40 -3.32 7.48
CA ASP A 314 23.80 -2.92 7.73
C ASP A 314 23.94 -1.57 8.46
N VAL A 315 22.89 -0.75 8.42
CA VAL A 315 22.82 0.55 9.09
C VAL A 315 21.68 0.65 10.10
N ASP A 316 21.10 -0.50 10.49
CA ASP A 316 20.02 -0.65 11.47
C ASP A 316 18.90 0.39 11.28
N THR A 317 18.37 0.45 10.06
CA THR A 317 17.43 1.51 9.64
C THR A 317 16.25 0.96 8.83
N VAL A 318 15.07 1.54 9.07
CA VAL A 318 13.88 1.37 8.23
C VAL A 318 13.42 2.73 7.74
N LEU A 319 13.09 2.81 6.45
CA LEU A 319 12.43 3.97 5.87
C LEU A 319 11.06 3.53 5.34
N ALA A 320 10.00 4.04 5.95
CA ALA A 320 8.63 3.91 5.48
C ALA A 320 8.20 5.24 4.86
N LEU A 321 7.67 5.20 3.64
CA LEU A 321 7.14 6.38 2.99
C LEU A 321 5.97 6.03 2.05
N THR A 322 5.10 7.02 1.85
CA THR A 322 4.03 6.98 0.85
C THR A 322 4.17 8.19 -0.07
N SER A 323 3.85 8.01 -1.33
CA SER A 323 4.05 9.03 -2.36
C SER A 323 3.11 8.84 -3.55
N ALA A 324 3.15 9.79 -4.48
CA ALA A 324 2.45 9.76 -5.74
C ALA A 324 3.41 10.13 -6.88
N THR A 325 4.19 9.17 -7.36
CA THR A 325 5.11 9.37 -8.47
C THR A 325 5.16 8.14 -9.38
N GLU A 326 5.20 8.35 -10.68
CA GLU A 326 5.53 7.30 -11.64
C GLU A 326 7.04 7.01 -11.66
N ASN A 327 7.87 7.98 -11.25
CA ASN A 327 9.31 7.85 -11.19
C ASN A 327 9.77 7.37 -9.80
N MET A 328 9.47 6.12 -9.47
CA MET A 328 9.84 5.52 -8.19
C MET A 328 11.35 5.41 -7.98
N GLN A 329 12.13 5.24 -9.08
CA GLN A 329 13.59 5.18 -9.03
C GLN A 329 14.19 6.49 -8.48
N ALA A 330 13.56 7.63 -8.76
CA ALA A 330 14.04 8.92 -8.25
C ALA A 330 14.05 9.00 -6.71
N ILE A 331 13.08 8.36 -6.05
CA ILE A 331 13.06 8.27 -4.58
C ILE A 331 14.26 7.46 -4.09
N LEU A 332 14.47 6.29 -4.68
CA LEU A 332 15.58 5.41 -4.30
C LEU A 332 16.93 6.07 -4.57
N ASP A 333 17.09 6.78 -5.68
CA ASP A 333 18.30 7.55 -5.96
C ASP A 333 18.57 8.62 -4.90
N CYS A 334 17.54 9.31 -4.39
CA CYS A 334 17.68 10.25 -3.29
C CYS A 334 18.05 9.54 -1.98
N VAL A 335 17.52 8.36 -1.71
CA VAL A 335 17.92 7.55 -0.56
C VAL A 335 19.42 7.21 -0.64
N TRP A 336 19.87 6.74 -1.81
CA TRP A 336 21.27 6.33 -2.00
C TRP A 336 22.26 7.50 -2.04
N SER A 337 21.84 8.67 -2.51
CA SER A 337 22.73 9.85 -2.57
C SER A 337 22.78 10.65 -1.28
N GLU A 338 21.66 10.78 -0.56
CA GLU A 338 21.55 11.72 0.57
C GLU A 338 21.45 11.04 1.94
N LEU A 339 20.65 9.97 2.06
CA LEU A 339 20.42 9.32 3.35
C LEU A 339 21.44 8.22 3.64
N TYR A 340 21.64 7.28 2.72
CA TYR A 340 22.46 6.10 2.97
C TYR A 340 23.91 6.43 3.37
N PRO A 341 24.62 7.39 2.73
CA PRO A 341 25.97 7.77 3.16
C PRO A 341 26.02 8.38 4.58
N ALA A 342 24.97 9.12 4.97
CA ALA A 342 24.85 9.67 6.31
C ALA A 342 24.52 8.58 7.36
N LEU A 343 23.77 7.57 6.96
CA LEU A 343 23.46 6.41 7.81
C LEU A 343 24.67 5.51 8.05
N GLN A 344 25.63 5.46 7.11
CA GLN A 344 26.90 4.74 7.28
C GLN A 344 27.87 5.46 8.25
N SER A 345 27.70 6.79 8.41
CA SER A 345 28.44 7.57 9.38
C SER A 345 27.71 7.52 10.72
N GLU A 346 28.34 7.07 11.78
CA GLU A 346 27.77 7.17 13.15
C GLU A 346 27.98 8.55 13.77
N ASP A 347 28.43 9.54 13.00
CA ASP A 347 28.60 10.91 13.42
C ASP A 347 27.26 11.66 13.34
N GLY A 348 26.61 11.81 14.47
CA GLY A 348 25.32 12.50 14.59
C GLY A 348 25.36 14.02 14.31
N GLY A 349 26.52 14.57 13.95
CA GLY A 349 26.65 16.01 13.71
C GLY A 349 26.43 16.87 14.96
N THR A 350 26.51 18.19 14.82
CA THR A 350 26.40 19.17 15.93
C THR A 350 24.98 19.76 16.01
N GLY A 351 24.04 18.98 16.49
CA GLY A 351 22.75 19.10 15.97
C GLY A 351 21.53 19.53 16.73
N GLU A 352 21.50 20.21 17.88
CA GLU A 352 20.21 20.66 18.45
C GLU A 352 19.50 21.68 17.55
N GLU A 353 20.23 22.66 17.00
CA GLU A 353 19.66 23.67 16.11
C GLU A 353 19.20 23.06 14.79
N ALA A 354 20.01 22.22 14.15
CA ALA A 354 19.66 21.50 12.93
C ALA A 354 18.49 20.51 13.13
N SER A 355 18.40 19.89 14.30
CA SER A 355 17.25 19.03 14.65
C SER A 355 15.97 19.84 14.80
N ALA A 356 16.04 20.99 15.45
CA ALA A 356 14.88 21.88 15.62
C ALA A 356 14.41 22.45 14.26
N GLU A 357 15.34 22.82 13.39
CA GLU A 357 15.04 23.27 12.03
C GLU A 357 14.36 22.17 11.20
N LEU A 358 14.91 20.95 11.24
CA LEU A 358 14.31 19.80 10.58
C LEU A 358 12.89 19.53 11.09
N GLN A 359 12.68 19.51 12.41
CA GLN A 359 11.36 19.30 12.99
C GLN A 359 10.36 20.39 12.60
N ALA A 360 10.79 21.66 12.62
CA ALA A 360 9.96 22.77 12.17
C ALA A 360 9.55 22.60 10.70
N ARG A 361 10.48 22.18 9.83
CA ARG A 361 10.20 21.88 8.41
C ARG A 361 9.21 20.73 8.25
N LEU A 362 9.44 19.62 8.95
CA LEU A 362 8.57 18.43 8.88
C LEU A 362 7.16 18.71 9.42
N GLY A 363 7.02 19.64 10.36
CA GLY A 363 5.74 20.01 10.98
C GLY A 363 4.82 20.87 10.10
N VAL A 364 5.32 21.42 8.97
CA VAL A 364 4.56 22.34 8.10
C VAL A 364 4.43 21.83 6.65
N LEU A 365 4.72 20.56 6.43
CA LEU A 365 4.62 19.97 5.08
C LEU A 365 3.19 20.00 4.58
N THR A 366 3.02 20.39 3.33
CA THR A 366 1.71 20.42 2.65
C THR A 366 1.88 20.17 1.16
N LEU A 367 0.90 19.50 0.57
CA LEU A 367 0.78 19.46 -0.89
C LEU A 367 0.39 20.84 -1.43
N PRO A 368 0.66 21.10 -2.71
CA PRO A 368 0.24 22.34 -3.34
C PRO A 368 -1.27 22.57 -3.22
N LEU A 369 -1.64 23.77 -2.78
CA LEU A 369 -3.02 24.23 -2.73
C LEU A 369 -3.40 24.88 -4.06
N ALA A 370 -4.70 24.92 -4.37
CA ALA A 370 -5.19 25.69 -5.50
C ALA A 370 -4.81 27.17 -5.33
N THR A 371 -4.30 27.79 -6.39
CA THR A 371 -3.82 29.17 -6.40
C THR A 371 -4.80 30.11 -7.11
N GLY A 372 -5.04 31.29 -6.52
CA GLY A 372 -5.96 32.30 -7.06
C GLY A 372 -6.62 33.08 -5.95
N ASP A 373 -7.75 33.70 -6.27
CA ASP A 373 -8.51 34.57 -5.39
C ASP A 373 -9.71 33.83 -4.75
N HIS A 374 -10.20 34.35 -3.61
CA HIS A 374 -11.41 33.84 -2.96
C HIS A 374 -12.66 34.19 -3.77
N ASN A 375 -12.70 35.36 -4.38
CA ASN A 375 -13.85 35.86 -5.13
C ASN A 375 -13.50 36.06 -6.59
N ALA A 376 -14.37 35.61 -7.48
CA ALA A 376 -14.28 35.86 -8.91
C ALA A 376 -14.49 37.37 -9.31
N GLY A 377 -14.83 38.24 -8.35
CA GLY A 377 -15.20 39.60 -8.62
C GLY A 377 -16.58 39.77 -9.31
N ILE A 378 -17.37 38.69 -9.35
CA ILE A 378 -18.71 38.62 -9.94
C ILE A 378 -19.65 38.08 -8.86
N GLU A 379 -20.88 38.67 -8.75
CA GLU A 379 -21.98 37.99 -8.07
C GLU A 379 -22.25 36.68 -8.84
N LEU A 380 -21.93 35.55 -8.23
CA LEU A 380 -22.17 34.24 -8.84
C LEU A 380 -23.66 34.05 -9.07
N PRO A 381 -24.15 34.09 -10.31
CA PRO A 381 -25.45 33.49 -10.57
C PRO A 381 -25.29 32.01 -10.29
N TRP A 382 -26.24 31.46 -9.57
CA TRP A 382 -26.37 30.04 -9.28
C TRP A 382 -26.02 29.21 -10.50
N LEU A 383 -24.83 28.56 -10.50
CA LEU A 383 -24.42 27.65 -11.56
C LEU A 383 -24.98 26.28 -11.24
N ALA A 384 -26.27 26.08 -11.57
CA ALA A 384 -26.71 24.77 -11.98
C ALA A 384 -26.05 24.56 -13.36
N ALA A 385 -25.02 23.74 -13.43
CA ALA A 385 -24.50 23.30 -14.71
C ALA A 385 -25.65 22.66 -15.46
N SER A 386 -26.06 23.29 -16.58
CA SER A 386 -26.98 22.66 -17.52
C SER A 386 -26.34 21.32 -17.90
N PRO A 387 -27.10 20.21 -17.89
CA PRO A 387 -26.54 18.95 -18.28
C PRO A 387 -26.06 19.11 -19.74
N THR A 388 -24.74 19.21 -19.89
CA THR A 388 -24.12 19.18 -21.20
C THR A 388 -24.51 17.85 -21.84
N THR A 389 -25.23 17.91 -22.95
CA THR A 389 -25.52 16.80 -23.84
C THR A 389 -24.23 16.31 -24.45
N GLY A 390 -23.50 15.46 -23.72
CA GLY A 390 -22.24 14.87 -24.09
C GLY A 390 -21.59 14.26 -22.87
N ARG A 391 -22.10 13.12 -22.39
CA ARG A 391 -21.38 12.26 -21.45
C ARG A 391 -20.08 11.85 -22.13
N GLN A 392 -18.97 12.49 -21.78
CA GLN A 392 -17.68 11.84 -21.91
C GLN A 392 -17.60 10.82 -20.79
N GLU A 393 -17.62 9.53 -21.15
CA GLU A 393 -17.43 8.44 -20.21
C GLU A 393 -16.10 8.65 -19.47
N GLY A 394 -16.13 8.55 -18.13
CA GLY A 394 -14.94 8.49 -17.28
C GLY A 394 -14.38 9.81 -16.73
N THR A 395 -15.03 10.96 -16.88
CA THR A 395 -14.52 12.23 -16.36
C THR A 395 -15.32 12.75 -15.16
N THR A 396 -14.60 13.01 -14.04
CA THR A 396 -15.14 13.74 -12.89
C THR A 396 -15.39 15.19 -13.28
N ARG A 397 -16.54 15.75 -12.85
CA ARG A 397 -16.92 17.15 -13.13
C ARG A 397 -17.45 17.83 -11.89
N ILE A 398 -17.36 19.14 -11.87
CA ILE A 398 -18.01 20.01 -10.88
C ILE A 398 -19.41 20.33 -11.41
N GLU A 399 -20.46 19.95 -10.66
CA GLU A 399 -21.86 20.28 -10.99
C GLU A 399 -22.34 21.56 -10.33
N SER A 400 -21.83 21.88 -9.12
CA SER A 400 -22.11 23.16 -8.48
C SER A 400 -20.94 23.63 -7.62
N ILE A 401 -20.82 24.95 -7.47
CA ILE A 401 -19.91 25.65 -6.57
C ILE A 401 -20.76 26.56 -5.72
N GLU A 402 -20.84 26.31 -4.43
CA GLU A 402 -21.62 27.12 -3.47
C GLU A 402 -20.64 27.75 -2.48
N GLU A 403 -20.81 29.03 -2.20
CA GLU A 403 -19.99 29.74 -1.19
C GLU A 403 -20.27 29.16 0.21
N ALA A 404 -19.23 28.97 1.00
CA ALA A 404 -19.28 28.53 2.38
C ALA A 404 -18.41 29.43 3.27
N ALA A 405 -18.48 29.29 4.59
CA ALA A 405 -17.81 30.18 5.55
C ALA A 405 -16.29 30.28 5.33
N ASP A 406 -15.64 29.14 4.99
CA ASP A 406 -14.18 29.05 4.87
C ASP A 406 -13.75 28.58 3.46
N GLY A 407 -14.52 28.90 2.44
CA GLY A 407 -14.27 28.49 1.05
C GLY A 407 -15.56 28.16 0.31
N TRP A 408 -15.68 26.91 -0.16
CA TRP A 408 -16.80 26.48 -0.99
C TRP A 408 -17.31 25.09 -0.62
N ARG A 409 -18.52 24.79 -1.06
CA ARG A 409 -19.08 23.45 -1.17
C ARG A 409 -19.17 23.09 -2.64
N LEU A 410 -18.49 22.05 -3.05
CA LEU A 410 -18.53 21.54 -4.40
C LEU A 410 -19.46 20.32 -4.48
N THR A 411 -20.32 20.28 -5.48
CA THR A 411 -20.99 19.05 -5.89
C THR A 411 -20.17 18.45 -7.03
N LEU A 412 -19.59 17.27 -6.79
CA LEU A 412 -18.82 16.52 -7.77
C LEU A 412 -19.67 15.35 -8.30
N ALA A 413 -19.54 15.07 -9.58
CA ALA A 413 -20.13 13.88 -10.19
C ALA A 413 -19.09 13.16 -11.02
N ASP A 414 -19.06 11.84 -10.89
CA ASP A 414 -18.29 10.94 -11.73
C ASP A 414 -19.23 9.91 -12.44
N GLU A 415 -18.65 8.86 -12.99
CA GLU A 415 -19.39 7.82 -13.72
C GLU A 415 -20.45 7.12 -12.86
N HIS A 416 -20.19 7.01 -11.55
CA HIS A 416 -20.96 6.14 -10.65
C HIS A 416 -21.77 6.90 -9.60
N ALA A 417 -21.31 8.10 -9.18
CA ALA A 417 -21.90 8.80 -8.04
C ALA A 417 -21.89 10.33 -8.22
N THR A 418 -22.79 10.98 -7.48
CA THR A 418 -22.80 12.43 -7.25
C THR A 418 -22.73 12.67 -5.75
N TYR A 419 -21.79 13.49 -5.31
CA TYR A 419 -21.53 13.73 -3.88
C TYR A 419 -21.01 15.15 -3.64
N ALA A 420 -21.19 15.65 -2.42
CA ALA A 420 -20.79 17.00 -2.06
C ALA A 420 -19.60 16.99 -1.10
N VAL A 421 -18.59 17.82 -1.37
CA VAL A 421 -17.38 17.98 -0.58
C VAL A 421 -17.16 19.44 -0.18
N GLY A 422 -16.59 19.65 1.01
CA GLY A 422 -16.04 20.96 1.40
C GLY A 422 -14.77 21.24 0.60
N CYS A 423 -14.55 22.50 0.23
CA CYS A 423 -13.39 22.95 -0.51
C CYS A 423 -12.86 24.23 0.13
N GLY A 424 -11.66 24.17 0.75
CA GLY A 424 -11.11 25.28 1.50
C GLY A 424 -10.40 26.32 0.62
N PHE A 425 -10.37 27.57 1.07
CA PHE A 425 -9.52 28.60 0.47
C PHE A 425 -8.19 28.68 1.22
N GLN A 426 -7.08 28.53 0.49
CA GLN A 426 -5.72 28.47 1.07
C GLN A 426 -5.55 27.43 2.19
N THR A 427 -6.39 26.41 2.20
CA THR A 427 -6.36 25.30 3.16
C THR A 427 -7.05 24.08 2.56
N TRP A 428 -6.79 22.92 3.13
CA TRP A 428 -7.49 21.69 2.81
C TRP A 428 -8.73 21.53 3.67
N ALA A 429 -9.92 21.49 3.06
CA ALA A 429 -11.17 21.13 3.75
C ALA A 429 -11.43 19.64 3.58
N ARG A 430 -11.55 18.91 4.70
CA ARG A 430 -11.80 17.46 4.71
C ARG A 430 -13.29 17.16 4.69
N SER A 431 -13.67 16.10 3.98
CA SER A 431 -15.01 15.55 3.92
C SER A 431 -14.95 14.03 3.92
N GLU A 432 -15.90 13.39 4.58
CA GLU A 432 -16.20 11.98 4.40
C GLU A 432 -17.56 11.88 3.73
N VAL A 433 -17.63 11.24 2.58
CA VAL A 433 -18.85 11.14 1.78
C VAL A 433 -19.20 9.69 1.52
N GLU A 434 -20.46 9.35 1.65
CA GLU A 434 -21.00 8.07 1.23
C GLU A 434 -21.33 8.18 -0.26
N VAL A 435 -20.58 7.46 -1.10
CA VAL A 435 -20.75 7.50 -2.56
C VAL A 435 -21.76 6.48 -3.06
N TRP A 436 -21.95 5.37 -2.32
CA TRP A 436 -23.06 4.40 -2.42
C TRP A 436 -23.22 3.71 -1.07
N PRO A 437 -24.34 2.99 -0.83
CA PRO A 437 -24.61 2.35 0.45
C PRO A 437 -23.43 1.49 0.94
N GLY A 438 -22.92 1.80 2.14
CA GLY A 438 -21.80 1.11 2.76
C GLY A 438 -20.41 1.45 2.19
N ALA A 439 -20.28 2.37 1.24
CA ALA A 439 -18.99 2.78 0.68
C ALA A 439 -18.71 4.26 0.95
N ARG A 440 -17.61 4.52 1.65
CA ARG A 440 -17.19 5.86 2.05
C ARG A 440 -15.89 6.26 1.38
N LEU A 441 -15.85 7.51 0.91
CA LEU A 441 -14.69 8.16 0.35
C LEU A 441 -14.25 9.29 1.26
N GLN A 442 -13.01 9.28 1.71
CA GLN A 442 -12.40 10.40 2.43
C GLN A 442 -11.68 11.31 1.44
N VAL A 443 -12.10 12.56 1.41
CA VAL A 443 -11.62 13.56 0.46
C VAL A 443 -11.14 14.79 1.22
N ALA A 444 -10.10 15.41 0.72
CA ALA A 444 -9.73 16.78 1.10
C ALA A 444 -9.63 17.65 -0.16
N ALA A 445 -10.25 18.82 -0.15
CA ALA A 445 -10.19 19.70 -1.29
C ALA A 445 -9.78 21.14 -0.92
N SER A 446 -9.04 21.76 -1.83
CA SER A 446 -8.67 23.17 -1.82
C SER A 446 -9.04 23.79 -3.14
N GLY A 447 -9.60 25.01 -3.14
CA GLY A 447 -10.02 25.69 -4.36
C GLY A 447 -9.66 27.16 -4.39
N ALA A 448 -9.68 27.72 -5.58
CA ALA A 448 -9.48 29.14 -5.83
C ALA A 448 -10.01 29.55 -7.22
N TRP A 449 -10.30 30.83 -7.39
CA TRP A 449 -10.57 31.42 -8.68
C TRP A 449 -9.28 31.89 -9.32
N SER A 450 -8.87 31.25 -10.42
CA SER A 450 -7.70 31.67 -11.21
C SER A 450 -7.96 32.89 -12.05
N ASP A 451 -9.23 33.10 -12.43
CA ASP A 451 -9.76 34.32 -13.10
C ASP A 451 -11.28 34.41 -12.84
N PRO A 452 -11.99 35.50 -13.34
CA PRO A 452 -13.41 35.68 -13.06
C PRO A 452 -14.35 34.55 -13.51
N THR A 453 -13.92 33.65 -14.39
CA THR A 453 -14.75 32.58 -14.94
C THR A 453 -14.18 31.18 -14.69
N THR A 454 -12.95 31.08 -14.22
CA THR A 454 -12.26 29.81 -14.05
C THR A 454 -12.03 29.48 -12.57
N PHE A 455 -12.65 28.41 -12.09
CA PHE A 455 -12.43 27.87 -10.76
C PHE A 455 -11.56 26.63 -10.84
N THR A 456 -10.51 26.57 -10.02
CA THR A 456 -9.63 25.40 -9.92
C THR A 456 -9.75 24.79 -8.53
N ALA A 457 -9.88 23.47 -8.46
CA ALA A 457 -9.88 22.70 -7.22
C ALA A 457 -8.87 21.56 -7.28
N GLU A 458 -8.08 21.46 -6.23
CA GLU A 458 -7.28 20.28 -5.92
C GLU A 458 -8.10 19.35 -5.01
N VAL A 459 -8.29 18.10 -5.41
CA VAL A 459 -9.14 17.13 -4.72
C VAL A 459 -8.35 15.86 -4.44
N ALA A 460 -7.90 15.68 -3.20
CA ALA A 460 -7.12 14.51 -2.78
C ALA A 460 -8.02 13.44 -2.18
N MET A 461 -7.94 12.21 -2.67
CA MET A 461 -8.52 11.01 -2.04
C MET A 461 -7.54 10.51 -0.99
N VAL A 462 -7.64 11.07 0.24
CA VAL A 462 -6.59 11.00 1.28
C VAL A 462 -6.23 9.59 1.79
N GLN A 463 -6.94 8.58 1.35
CA GLN A 463 -6.61 7.18 1.63
C GLN A 463 -5.86 6.49 0.49
N THR A 464 -5.44 7.24 -0.52
CA THR A 464 -4.77 6.76 -1.74
C THR A 464 -3.70 7.76 -2.19
N PRO A 465 -2.82 7.41 -3.14
CA PRO A 465 -1.88 8.37 -3.72
C PRO A 465 -2.53 9.35 -4.72
N HIS A 466 -3.84 9.27 -4.94
CA HIS A 466 -4.49 9.94 -6.06
C HIS A 466 -5.07 11.29 -5.69
N ARG A 467 -4.78 12.28 -6.52
CA ARG A 467 -5.30 13.63 -6.44
C ARG A 467 -5.76 14.09 -7.83
N LEU A 468 -6.92 14.75 -7.88
CA LEU A 468 -7.46 15.37 -9.09
C LEU A 468 -7.29 16.88 -9.02
N THR A 469 -6.77 17.45 -10.09
CA THR A 469 -6.94 18.88 -10.38
C THR A 469 -8.17 19.04 -11.28
N LEU A 470 -9.18 19.73 -10.77
CA LEU A 470 -10.41 20.06 -11.51
C LEU A 470 -10.40 21.53 -11.89
N THR A 471 -10.54 21.82 -13.18
CA THR A 471 -10.66 23.20 -13.67
C THR A 471 -12.03 23.37 -14.33
N CYS A 472 -12.86 24.24 -13.75
CA CYS A 472 -14.20 24.53 -14.19
C CYS A 472 -14.26 25.91 -14.83
N ASP A 473 -14.60 25.97 -16.12
CA ASP A 473 -14.99 27.20 -16.79
C ASP A 473 -16.51 27.44 -16.56
N THR A 474 -16.83 28.39 -15.71
CA THR A 474 -18.21 28.68 -15.32
C THR A 474 -18.99 29.37 -16.42
N ALA A 475 -18.35 29.98 -17.41
CA ALA A 475 -19.02 30.60 -18.54
C ALA A 475 -19.58 29.55 -19.51
N THR A 476 -18.91 28.43 -19.64
CA THR A 476 -19.31 27.31 -20.50
C THR A 476 -19.92 26.13 -19.73
N GLY A 477 -19.72 26.07 -18.41
CA GLY A 477 -20.09 24.94 -17.56
C GLY A 477 -19.21 23.70 -17.81
N SER A 478 -18.05 23.84 -18.46
CA SER A 478 -17.16 22.73 -18.73
C SER A 478 -16.18 22.50 -17.58
N THR A 479 -15.89 21.22 -17.27
CA THR A 479 -14.86 20.83 -16.30
C THR A 479 -13.82 19.97 -17.00
N THR A 480 -12.53 20.26 -16.78
CA THR A 480 -11.43 19.34 -17.08
C THR A 480 -10.92 18.72 -15.79
N ALA A 481 -10.55 17.46 -15.85
CA ALA A 481 -10.03 16.69 -14.72
C ALA A 481 -8.68 16.08 -15.09
N GLN A 482 -7.68 16.28 -14.24
CA GLN A 482 -6.33 15.75 -14.43
C GLN A 482 -5.84 15.08 -13.15
N TRP A 483 -5.45 13.81 -13.24
CA TRP A 483 -4.80 13.09 -12.15
C TRP A 483 -3.32 13.51 -12.00
N ASN A 484 -2.84 13.59 -10.75
CA ASN A 484 -1.41 13.63 -10.47
C ASN A 484 -0.74 12.33 -10.92
N VAL A 485 -1.28 11.19 -10.47
CA VAL A 485 -1.03 9.84 -11.00
C VAL A 485 -2.39 9.15 -11.12
N ALA A 486 -2.67 8.53 -12.26
CA ALA A 486 -3.95 7.87 -12.48
C ALA A 486 -4.02 6.54 -11.69
N PRO A 487 -5.19 6.17 -11.11
CA PRO A 487 -5.37 4.85 -10.51
C PRO A 487 -5.08 3.71 -11.51
N LEU A 488 -4.50 2.60 -11.02
CA LEU A 488 -4.25 1.40 -11.83
C LEU A 488 -5.53 0.59 -12.14
N GLY A 489 -6.66 1.05 -11.67
CA GLY A 489 -7.97 0.46 -11.89
C GLY A 489 -8.96 1.51 -12.42
N PRO A 490 -10.22 1.48 -11.96
CA PRO A 490 -11.20 2.48 -12.34
C PRO A 490 -10.74 3.89 -11.99
N THR A 491 -10.93 4.83 -12.91
CA THR A 491 -10.45 6.22 -12.79
C THR A 491 -11.48 7.19 -12.21
N SER A 492 -12.65 6.70 -11.77
CA SER A 492 -13.62 7.52 -11.04
C SER A 492 -13.27 7.59 -9.54
N PRO A 493 -13.26 8.77 -8.90
CA PRO A 493 -12.97 8.89 -7.48
C PRO A 493 -13.86 8.03 -6.58
N SER A 494 -15.16 7.90 -6.91
CA SER A 494 -16.09 7.07 -6.17
C SER A 494 -15.69 5.58 -6.15
N ALA A 495 -15.00 5.09 -7.16
CA ALA A 495 -14.49 3.71 -7.21
C ALA A 495 -13.33 3.46 -6.22
N LEU A 496 -12.71 4.51 -5.68
CA LEU A 496 -11.66 4.44 -4.65
C LEU A 496 -12.23 4.40 -3.22
N ALA A 497 -13.55 4.43 -3.08
CA ALA A 497 -14.21 4.38 -1.78
C ALA A 497 -14.01 3.03 -1.08
N PHE A 498 -13.87 3.05 0.24
CA PHE A 498 -13.86 1.84 1.06
C PHE A 498 -15.26 1.26 1.16
N ARG A 499 -15.39 -0.01 0.83
CA ARG A 499 -16.58 -0.77 1.23
C ARG A 499 -16.35 -1.25 2.66
N LEU A 500 -17.15 -0.74 3.59
CA LEU A 500 -17.21 -1.34 4.91
C LEU A 500 -17.77 -2.75 4.73
N ALA A 501 -17.10 -3.75 5.32
CA ALA A 501 -17.70 -5.09 5.38
C ALA A 501 -19.07 -4.95 6.07
N ASP A 502 -20.09 -5.57 5.52
CA ASP A 502 -21.36 -5.68 6.20
C ASP A 502 -21.12 -6.36 7.55
N ASP A 503 -21.53 -5.70 8.66
CA ASP A 503 -21.48 -6.19 10.03
C ASP A 503 -22.29 -7.50 10.21
#